data_7d0316239f2975260b7413a81e8d0b3e
#
_entry.id   7d0316239f2975260b7413a81e8d0b3e
#
_cell.length_a   1.000
_cell.length_b   1.000
_cell.length_c   1.000
_cell.angle_alpha   90.00
_cell.angle_beta   90.00
_cell.angle_gamma   90.00
#
_symmetry.space_group_name_H-M   'P 1'
#
loop_
_entity.id
_entity.type
_entity.pdbx_description
1 polymer ?
#
loop_
_entity_poly.entity_id
_entity_poly.type
_entity_poly.pdbx_seq_one_letter_code
_entity_poly.pdbx_strand_id
1 'polypeptide(L)'
;MVRVVVSRANYEKIAHKIDRLGDYRPEIVYEDAQFVEIDPRDDEAITSLNKNPGVEMVTILDGIDLPVIAAYRLLAAKLDSRHPVLLKDVLCHSGRNEAQRNRAEAVMQPERARPGFPSRDESLKEPQRDPSTFLRSTQDDGGDFLDILLTAATNIGSLLCDGIGDAILVRGEEAPGQSLRLSYNILQAAGSRIFKTDYVACPSCGRTLFNLQTTTARIKAATLHLKGVKIAIMGCIVNGPGEMADADFGYVGGAPGKVNLYVGKTPVKFNIPELEAVDRLQDLIREHGKWVEPPAPVAAAAL
;
A
#
# COMPACT_ATOMS: atom_id res chain seq x y z
N MET A 1 4.35 -10.05 13.40
CA MET A 1 4.66 -9.11 12.30
C MET A 1 4.61 -9.90 11.00
N VAL A 2 3.79 -9.47 10.04
CA VAL A 2 3.59 -10.16 8.76
C VAL A 2 4.87 -10.08 7.91
N ARG A 3 5.34 -11.23 7.40
CA ARG A 3 6.59 -11.37 6.65
C ARG A 3 6.37 -11.30 5.15
N VAL A 4 7.38 -10.86 4.39
CA VAL A 4 7.33 -10.80 2.93
C VAL A 4 8.13 -11.96 2.34
N VAL A 5 7.44 -12.76 1.53
CA VAL A 5 7.95 -13.93 0.82
C VAL A 5 8.14 -13.59 -0.65
N VAL A 6 9.18 -14.09 -1.27
CA VAL A 6 9.42 -13.99 -2.72
C VAL A 6 9.76 -15.36 -3.29
N SER A 7 9.48 -15.58 -4.58
CA SER A 7 9.96 -16.78 -5.28
C SER A 7 11.48 -16.71 -5.48
N ARG A 8 12.13 -17.88 -5.65
CA ARG A 8 13.57 -17.95 -5.94
C ARG A 8 13.91 -17.18 -7.21
N ALA A 9 13.11 -17.35 -8.25
CA ALA A 9 13.29 -16.62 -9.50
C ALA A 9 13.29 -15.10 -9.31
N ASN A 10 12.40 -14.56 -8.47
CA ASN A 10 12.37 -13.14 -8.14
C ASN A 10 13.53 -12.74 -7.23
N TYR A 11 13.91 -13.59 -6.27
CA TYR A 11 15.05 -13.33 -5.39
C TYR A 11 16.35 -13.18 -6.18
N GLU A 12 16.64 -14.09 -7.11
CA GLU A 12 17.85 -14.06 -7.96
C GLU A 12 17.93 -12.78 -8.81
N LYS A 13 16.79 -12.33 -9.36
CA LYS A 13 16.73 -11.08 -10.14
C LYS A 13 17.04 -9.83 -9.31
N ILE A 14 16.75 -9.83 -8.01
CA ILE A 14 16.97 -8.68 -7.11
C ILE A 14 18.17 -8.82 -6.19
N ALA A 15 18.80 -10.01 -6.12
CA ALA A 15 19.89 -10.33 -5.19
C ALA A 15 21.03 -9.29 -5.20
N HIS A 16 21.43 -8.86 -6.39
CA HIS A 16 22.49 -7.85 -6.60
C HIS A 16 22.11 -6.45 -6.09
N LYS A 17 20.88 -6.20 -5.74
CA LYS A 17 20.34 -4.91 -5.24
C LYS A 17 19.84 -4.98 -3.81
N ILE A 18 19.88 -6.14 -3.14
CA ILE A 18 19.26 -6.36 -1.83
C ILE A 18 19.75 -5.32 -0.81
N ASP A 19 21.05 -4.98 -0.80
CA ASP A 19 21.60 -3.99 0.13
C ASP A 19 21.08 -2.58 -0.14
N ARG A 20 20.64 -2.29 -1.37
CA ARG A 20 20.05 -1.00 -1.77
C ARG A 20 18.55 -0.92 -1.52
N LEU A 21 17.89 -2.06 -1.25
CA LEU A 21 16.44 -2.09 -1.00
C LEU A 21 16.06 -1.54 0.38
N GLY A 22 17.02 -1.39 1.29
CA GLY A 22 16.77 -0.89 2.64
C GLY A 22 15.74 -1.76 3.37
N ASP A 23 14.62 -1.17 3.76
CA ASP A 23 13.54 -1.87 4.46
C ASP A 23 12.66 -2.74 3.57
N TYR A 24 12.77 -2.62 2.26
CA TYR A 24 12.05 -3.42 1.26
C TYR A 24 12.78 -4.73 0.96
N ARG A 25 13.25 -5.44 1.98
CA ARG A 25 13.96 -6.72 1.80
C ARG A 25 13.00 -7.88 1.84
N PRO A 26 13.15 -8.88 0.95
CA PRO A 26 12.46 -10.15 1.12
C PRO A 26 12.99 -10.84 2.40
N GLU A 27 12.11 -11.48 3.13
CA GLU A 27 12.45 -12.12 4.41
C GLU A 27 12.49 -13.65 4.29
N ILE A 28 11.77 -14.19 3.30
CA ILE A 28 11.69 -15.63 3.04
C ILE A 28 11.77 -15.85 1.54
N VAL A 29 12.52 -16.84 1.11
CA VAL A 29 12.46 -17.38 -0.25
C VAL A 29 11.52 -18.60 -0.24
N TYR A 30 10.50 -18.58 -1.07
CA TYR A 30 9.42 -19.57 -1.04
C TYR A 30 9.95 -21.02 -1.14
N GLU A 31 10.82 -21.26 -2.11
CA GLU A 31 11.35 -22.59 -2.38
C GLU A 31 12.35 -23.09 -1.31
N ASP A 32 12.85 -22.19 -0.45
CA ASP A 32 13.77 -22.54 0.66
C ASP A 32 13.04 -22.84 1.96
N ALA A 33 11.77 -22.47 2.06
CA ALA A 33 10.97 -22.64 3.24
C ALA A 33 10.05 -23.87 3.13
N GLN A 34 9.77 -24.51 4.24
CA GLN A 34 8.78 -25.58 4.28
C GLN A 34 7.40 -24.97 4.55
N PHE A 35 6.47 -25.24 3.63
CA PHE A 35 5.07 -24.87 3.75
C PHE A 35 4.21 -26.13 3.64
N VAL A 36 3.16 -26.21 4.45
CA VAL A 36 2.12 -27.20 4.30
C VAL A 36 1.06 -26.63 3.35
N GLU A 37 0.95 -27.20 2.18
CA GLU A 37 -0.10 -26.86 1.23
C GLU A 37 -1.34 -27.73 1.45
N ILE A 38 -2.50 -27.11 1.66
CA ILE A 38 -3.71 -27.81 2.04
C ILE A 38 -4.93 -27.32 1.27
N ASP A 39 -5.83 -28.23 0.91
CA ASP A 39 -7.19 -27.86 0.47
C ASP A 39 -8.04 -27.54 1.71
N PRO A 40 -8.60 -26.34 1.84
CA PRO A 40 -9.38 -25.94 3.02
C PRO A 40 -10.70 -26.72 3.17
N ARG A 41 -11.06 -27.54 2.20
CA ARG A 41 -12.22 -28.46 2.26
C ARG A 41 -11.86 -29.81 2.87
N ASP A 42 -10.57 -30.14 2.96
CA ASP A 42 -10.07 -31.39 3.53
C ASP A 42 -10.02 -31.30 5.07
N ASP A 43 -11.14 -31.68 5.70
CA ASP A 43 -11.27 -31.65 7.15
C ASP A 43 -10.36 -32.66 7.85
N GLU A 44 -10.02 -33.79 7.21
CA GLU A 44 -9.15 -34.80 7.79
C GLU A 44 -7.70 -34.29 7.85
N ALA A 45 -7.21 -33.70 6.75
CA ALA A 45 -5.88 -33.12 6.69
C ALA A 45 -5.73 -31.95 7.70
N ILE A 46 -6.71 -31.05 7.79
CA ILE A 46 -6.70 -29.96 8.76
C ILE A 46 -6.72 -30.48 10.20
N THR A 47 -7.56 -31.48 10.47
CA THR A 47 -7.61 -32.08 11.81
C THR A 47 -6.32 -32.75 12.20
N SER A 48 -5.66 -33.43 11.26
CA SER A 48 -4.34 -34.05 11.46
C SER A 48 -3.28 -33.00 11.76
N LEU A 49 -3.28 -31.89 11.00
CA LEU A 49 -2.35 -30.78 11.20
C LEU A 49 -2.56 -30.13 12.58
N ASN A 50 -3.80 -29.86 12.97
CA ASN A 50 -4.13 -29.28 14.27
C ASN A 50 -3.73 -30.18 15.45
N LYS A 51 -3.65 -31.49 15.27
CA LYS A 51 -3.16 -32.44 16.29
C LYS A 51 -1.63 -32.53 16.34
N ASN A 52 -0.92 -32.08 15.30
CA ASN A 52 0.54 -32.09 15.29
C ASN A 52 1.06 -31.09 16.34
N PRO A 53 1.98 -31.47 17.24
CA PRO A 53 2.56 -30.57 18.25
C PRO A 53 3.48 -29.50 17.62
N GLY A 54 3.94 -29.70 16.38
CA GLY A 54 4.76 -28.74 15.66
C GLY A 54 3.99 -27.51 15.22
N VAL A 55 4.73 -26.42 14.95
CA VAL A 55 4.20 -25.19 14.33
C VAL A 55 4.68 -25.17 12.90
N GLU A 56 3.75 -25.24 11.95
CA GLU A 56 4.07 -25.25 10.53
C GLU A 56 3.38 -24.07 9.84
N MET A 57 4.07 -23.48 8.87
CA MET A 57 3.46 -22.42 8.05
C MET A 57 2.58 -23.07 6.98
N VAL A 58 1.32 -22.64 6.92
CA VAL A 58 0.29 -23.25 6.09
C VAL A 58 -0.12 -22.30 4.97
N THR A 59 -0.36 -22.83 3.79
CA THR A 59 -0.94 -22.09 2.68
C THR A 59 -1.94 -22.95 1.93
N ILE A 60 -2.74 -22.33 1.09
CA ILE A 60 -3.71 -23.03 0.25
C ILE A 60 -2.99 -23.73 -0.91
N LEU A 61 -3.41 -24.98 -1.19
CA LEU A 61 -2.95 -25.75 -2.34
C LEU A 61 -3.26 -24.99 -3.65
N ASP A 62 -2.29 -24.94 -4.54
CA ASP A 62 -2.49 -24.35 -5.87
C ASP A 62 -3.47 -25.19 -6.73
N GLY A 63 -4.27 -24.51 -7.54
CA GLY A 63 -5.18 -25.17 -8.50
C GLY A 63 -6.53 -25.62 -7.93
N ILE A 64 -6.85 -25.29 -6.68
CA ILE A 64 -8.18 -25.57 -6.13
C ILE A 64 -9.24 -24.70 -6.80
N ASP A 65 -10.45 -25.27 -6.98
CA ASP A 65 -11.59 -24.55 -7.54
C ASP A 65 -12.37 -23.80 -6.45
N LEU A 66 -11.70 -22.77 -5.88
CA LEU A 66 -12.30 -21.84 -4.92
C LEU A 66 -11.74 -20.42 -5.16
N PRO A 67 -12.55 -19.37 -4.96
CA PRO A 67 -12.04 -18.00 -4.92
C PRO A 67 -11.02 -17.85 -3.78
N VAL A 68 -9.91 -17.15 -4.03
CA VAL A 68 -8.77 -17.00 -3.09
C VAL A 68 -9.23 -16.56 -1.70
N ILE A 69 -10.05 -15.52 -1.62
CA ILE A 69 -10.53 -14.96 -0.34
C ILE A 69 -11.37 -15.99 0.42
N ALA A 70 -12.28 -16.69 -0.28
CA ALA A 70 -13.12 -17.71 0.34
C ALA A 70 -12.28 -18.89 0.85
N ALA A 71 -11.29 -19.32 0.09
CA ALA A 71 -10.41 -20.41 0.44
C ALA A 71 -9.61 -20.11 1.73
N TYR A 72 -9.00 -18.93 1.83
CA TYR A 72 -8.26 -18.54 3.03
C TYR A 72 -9.17 -18.29 4.26
N ARG A 73 -10.34 -17.73 4.07
CA ARG A 73 -11.32 -17.60 5.17
C ARG A 73 -11.77 -18.96 5.70
N LEU A 74 -12.02 -19.91 4.80
CA LEU A 74 -12.39 -21.27 5.18
C LEU A 74 -11.20 -21.97 5.91
N LEU A 75 -9.98 -21.81 5.42
CA LEU A 75 -8.79 -22.33 6.09
C LEU A 75 -8.64 -21.73 7.50
N ALA A 76 -8.69 -20.41 7.62
CA ALA A 76 -8.52 -19.70 8.90
C ALA A 76 -9.64 -20.06 9.93
N ALA A 77 -10.83 -20.39 9.47
CA ALA A 77 -11.93 -20.81 10.35
C ALA A 77 -11.73 -22.20 10.98
N LYS A 78 -10.88 -23.05 10.37
CA LYS A 78 -10.67 -24.44 10.80
C LYS A 78 -9.26 -24.70 11.37
N LEU A 79 -8.28 -23.88 10.97
CA LEU A 79 -6.89 -24.04 11.34
C LEU A 79 -6.67 -23.53 12.78
N ASP A 80 -5.88 -24.27 13.57
CA ASP A 80 -5.43 -23.81 14.88
C ASP A 80 -4.54 -22.55 14.74
N SER A 81 -4.81 -21.54 15.55
CA SER A 81 -4.16 -20.21 15.49
C SER A 81 -2.63 -20.23 15.72
N ARG A 82 -2.06 -21.33 16.21
CA ARG A 82 -0.60 -21.49 16.32
C ARG A 82 0.12 -21.65 14.98
N HIS A 83 -0.60 -22.11 13.93
CA HIS A 83 -0.04 -22.29 12.60
C HIS A 83 -0.12 -20.99 11.80
N PRO A 84 1.04 -20.35 11.47
CA PRO A 84 1.04 -19.14 10.66
C PRO A 84 0.56 -19.42 9.24
N VAL A 85 -0.17 -18.47 8.67
CA VAL A 85 -0.75 -18.56 7.33
C VAL A 85 0.02 -17.71 6.34
N LEU A 86 0.47 -18.32 5.23
CA LEU A 86 1.02 -17.62 4.06
C LEU A 86 -0.11 -17.33 3.07
N LEU A 87 -0.33 -16.06 2.78
CA LEU A 87 -1.26 -15.60 1.76
C LEU A 87 -0.57 -15.49 0.40
N LYS A 88 -1.15 -16.09 -0.63
CA LYS A 88 -0.75 -15.95 -2.04
C LYS A 88 -1.81 -15.11 -2.78
N ASP A 89 -1.41 -14.21 -3.65
CA ASP A 89 -2.32 -13.34 -4.41
C ASP A 89 -3.17 -14.10 -5.44
N VAL A 90 -2.63 -15.19 -5.97
CA VAL A 90 -3.29 -16.05 -6.96
C VAL A 90 -3.08 -17.50 -6.59
N LEU A 91 -4.14 -18.28 -6.60
CA LEU A 91 -4.06 -19.74 -6.66
C LEU A 91 -3.76 -20.09 -8.13
N CYS A 92 -2.68 -20.79 -8.41
CA CYS A 92 -2.33 -21.15 -9.78
C CYS A 92 -3.44 -21.95 -10.44
N HIS A 93 -4.29 -21.28 -11.19
CA HIS A 93 -5.07 -21.94 -12.22
C HIS A 93 -4.23 -21.96 -13.49
N SER A 94 -3.82 -23.11 -13.93
CA SER A 94 -3.36 -23.35 -15.30
C SER A 94 -4.57 -23.25 -16.23
N GLY A 95 -5.09 -22.05 -16.42
CA GLY A 95 -6.25 -21.78 -17.26
C GLY A 95 -7.03 -20.57 -16.76
N ARG A 96 -6.59 -19.36 -17.13
CA ARG A 96 -7.52 -18.25 -17.15
C ARG A 96 -8.63 -18.60 -18.13
N ASN A 97 -9.82 -18.86 -17.62
CA ASN A 97 -11.00 -19.05 -18.45
C ASN A 97 -11.15 -17.82 -19.35
N GLU A 98 -11.15 -18.05 -20.69
CA GLU A 98 -11.46 -17.03 -21.71
C GLU A 98 -12.71 -16.21 -21.36
N ALA A 99 -13.65 -16.80 -20.61
CA ALA A 99 -14.85 -16.13 -20.10
C ALA A 99 -14.57 -14.96 -19.12
N GLN A 100 -13.45 -14.98 -18.38
CA GLN A 100 -13.07 -13.86 -17.49
C GLN A 100 -12.34 -12.74 -18.26
N ARG A 101 -11.57 -13.06 -19.30
CA ARG A 101 -11.03 -12.08 -20.26
C ARG A 101 -12.15 -11.33 -20.95
N ASN A 102 -13.13 -12.03 -21.48
CA ASN A 102 -14.26 -11.44 -22.18
C ASN A 102 -15.17 -10.58 -21.28
N ARG A 103 -15.23 -10.86 -19.97
CA ARG A 103 -15.92 -9.99 -19.00
C ARG A 103 -15.14 -8.73 -18.67
N ALA A 104 -13.83 -8.78 -18.55
CA ALA A 104 -12.99 -7.60 -18.33
C ALA A 104 -13.02 -6.68 -19.57
N GLU A 105 -12.97 -7.23 -20.77
CA GLU A 105 -13.11 -6.47 -22.01
C GLU A 105 -14.52 -5.90 -22.21
N ALA A 106 -15.56 -6.60 -21.78
CA ALA A 106 -16.94 -6.09 -21.86
C ALA A 106 -17.22 -4.94 -20.88
N VAL A 107 -16.54 -4.87 -19.74
CA VAL A 107 -16.65 -3.77 -18.76
C VAL A 107 -15.86 -2.53 -19.19
N MET A 108 -14.84 -2.68 -20.04
CA MET A 108 -14.04 -1.58 -20.57
C MET A 108 -14.55 -0.96 -21.88
N GLN A 109 -15.71 -1.36 -22.40
CA GLN A 109 -16.31 -0.64 -23.50
C GLN A 109 -16.86 0.70 -23.00
N PRO A 110 -16.40 1.85 -23.53
CA PRO A 110 -16.93 3.14 -23.12
C PRO A 110 -18.41 3.20 -23.49
N GLU A 111 -19.26 3.43 -22.48
CA GLU A 111 -20.67 3.71 -22.72
C GLU A 111 -20.80 4.77 -23.81
N ARG A 112 -21.53 4.46 -24.86
CA ARG A 112 -21.86 5.41 -25.93
C ARG A 112 -22.43 6.68 -25.30
N ALA A 113 -21.77 7.79 -25.56
CA ALA A 113 -22.12 9.11 -25.08
C ALA A 113 -23.65 9.34 -25.18
N ARG A 114 -24.29 9.65 -24.06
CA ARG A 114 -25.67 10.13 -24.04
C ARG A 114 -25.70 11.54 -24.69
N PRO A 115 -26.53 11.78 -25.67
CA PRO A 115 -26.67 13.12 -26.27
C PRO A 115 -27.36 14.04 -25.26
N GLY A 116 -26.75 15.16 -24.90
CA GLY A 116 -27.47 16.24 -24.22
C GLY A 116 -26.78 16.97 -23.06
N PHE A 117 -25.44 17.09 -23.03
CA PHE A 117 -24.80 18.09 -22.17
C PHE A 117 -24.05 19.14 -23.02
N PRO A 118 -24.28 20.45 -22.80
CA PRO A 118 -23.57 21.49 -23.51
C PRO A 118 -22.09 21.51 -23.13
N SER A 119 -21.22 21.64 -24.15
CA SER A 119 -19.78 21.78 -24.06
C SER A 119 -19.39 22.97 -23.17
N ARG A 120 -18.53 22.75 -22.20
CA ARG A 120 -17.87 23.82 -21.44
C ARG A 120 -16.85 24.54 -22.33
N ASP A 121 -16.86 25.85 -22.16
CA ASP A 121 -15.99 26.83 -22.80
C ASP A 121 -14.50 26.46 -22.76
N GLU A 122 -13.84 26.47 -23.93
CA GLU A 122 -12.47 26.03 -24.18
C GLU A 122 -11.38 27.07 -23.82
N SER A 123 -11.69 28.13 -23.08
CA SER A 123 -10.76 29.26 -22.91
C SER A 123 -9.86 29.26 -21.67
N LEU A 124 -9.83 28.19 -20.87
CA LEU A 124 -8.93 28.08 -19.72
C LEU A 124 -8.02 26.82 -19.82
N LYS A 125 -7.02 26.90 -20.69
CA LYS A 125 -5.92 25.93 -20.72
C LYS A 125 -4.87 26.27 -19.67
N GLU A 126 -5.05 25.81 -18.42
CA GLU A 126 -3.92 25.56 -17.56
C GLU A 126 -3.19 24.28 -18.01
N PRO A 127 -1.84 24.23 -17.96
CA PRO A 127 -1.13 23.00 -18.29
C PRO A 127 -1.39 21.96 -17.19
N GLN A 128 -2.39 21.11 -17.41
CA GLN A 128 -2.61 19.92 -16.61
C GLN A 128 -1.39 19.00 -16.76
N ARG A 129 -0.52 18.96 -15.76
CA ARG A 129 0.38 17.82 -15.58
C ARG A 129 -0.48 16.65 -15.18
N ASP A 130 -0.76 15.81 -16.17
CA ASP A 130 -1.51 14.56 -16.05
C ASP A 130 -0.91 13.67 -14.95
N PRO A 131 -1.68 13.30 -13.91
CA PRO A 131 -1.25 12.34 -12.91
C PRO A 131 -0.85 10.98 -13.51
N SER A 132 -1.27 10.68 -14.74
CA SER A 132 -0.89 9.48 -15.49
C SER A 132 0.55 9.50 -15.99
N THR A 133 1.28 10.63 -15.91
CA THR A 133 2.67 10.71 -16.36
C THR A 133 3.61 9.89 -15.47
N PHE A 134 3.20 9.54 -14.25
CA PHE A 134 3.94 8.60 -13.40
C PHE A 134 3.72 7.12 -13.82
N LEU A 135 2.67 6.85 -14.59
CA LEU A 135 2.34 5.53 -15.13
C LEU A 135 2.77 5.34 -16.59
N ARG A 136 3.19 6.41 -17.29
CA ARG A 136 3.49 6.39 -18.72
C ARG A 136 4.92 6.04 -19.11
N SER A 137 5.80 5.65 -18.20
CA SER A 137 7.17 5.24 -18.56
C SER A 137 7.30 3.78 -19.03
N THR A 138 6.20 3.03 -19.12
CA THR A 138 6.21 1.63 -19.63
C THR A 138 4.95 1.43 -20.47
N GLN A 139 5.04 1.75 -21.76
CA GLN A 139 3.88 1.76 -22.65
C GLN A 139 3.49 0.38 -23.21
N ASP A 140 4.18 -0.72 -22.84
CA ASP A 140 3.86 -2.09 -23.27
C ASP A 140 3.53 -3.07 -22.11
N ASP A 141 3.90 -2.76 -20.83
CA ASP A 141 3.68 -3.67 -19.69
C ASP A 141 2.59 -3.20 -18.72
N GLY A 142 1.87 -2.12 -19.03
CA GLY A 142 0.95 -1.44 -18.11
C GLY A 142 -0.29 -2.24 -17.69
N GLY A 143 -0.74 -3.16 -18.54
CA GLY A 143 -1.89 -4.02 -18.26
C GLY A 143 -1.59 -5.06 -17.18
N ASP A 144 -0.46 -5.71 -17.26
CA ASP A 144 -0.10 -6.80 -16.35
C ASP A 144 0.17 -6.31 -14.91
N PHE A 145 0.85 -5.16 -14.75
CA PHE A 145 1.10 -4.62 -13.41
C PHE A 145 -0.16 -4.12 -12.71
N LEU A 146 -1.08 -3.51 -13.44
CA LEU A 146 -2.36 -3.07 -12.88
C LEU A 146 -3.20 -4.26 -12.41
N ASP A 147 -3.22 -5.33 -13.17
CA ASP A 147 -3.92 -6.57 -12.81
C ASP A 147 -3.30 -7.22 -11.56
N ILE A 148 -1.97 -7.26 -11.48
CA ILE A 148 -1.24 -7.74 -10.29
C ILE A 148 -1.57 -6.87 -9.08
N LEU A 149 -1.54 -5.54 -9.24
CA LEU A 149 -1.87 -4.58 -8.18
C LEU A 149 -3.29 -4.81 -7.66
N LEU A 150 -4.28 -4.84 -8.55
CA LEU A 150 -5.69 -5.00 -8.18
C LEU A 150 -5.95 -6.38 -7.56
N THR A 151 -5.39 -7.43 -8.14
CA THR A 151 -5.56 -8.80 -7.65
C THR A 151 -4.92 -8.97 -6.26
N ALA A 152 -3.66 -8.57 -6.11
CA ALA A 152 -2.95 -8.70 -4.84
C ALA A 152 -3.56 -7.80 -3.76
N ALA A 153 -3.90 -6.55 -4.08
CA ALA A 153 -4.54 -5.64 -3.12
C ALA A 153 -5.91 -6.17 -2.66
N THR A 154 -6.69 -6.75 -3.58
CA THR A 154 -8.00 -7.32 -3.25
C THR A 154 -7.85 -8.62 -2.46
N ASN A 155 -7.08 -9.58 -2.95
CA ASN A 155 -7.01 -10.92 -2.35
C ASN A 155 -6.23 -10.91 -1.03
N ILE A 156 -5.04 -10.33 -1.00
CA ILE A 156 -4.21 -10.28 0.20
C ILE A 156 -4.68 -9.17 1.14
N GLY A 157 -4.93 -7.96 0.62
CA GLY A 157 -5.28 -6.82 1.44
C GLY A 157 -6.57 -7.01 2.24
N SER A 158 -7.62 -7.60 1.64
CA SER A 158 -8.87 -7.88 2.35
C SER A 158 -8.69 -8.89 3.49
N LEU A 159 -7.89 -9.96 3.26
CA LEU A 159 -7.61 -10.97 4.28
C LEU A 159 -6.78 -10.40 5.44
N LEU A 160 -5.80 -9.55 5.15
CA LEU A 160 -5.04 -8.85 6.18
C LEU A 160 -5.93 -7.91 7.02
N CYS A 161 -6.92 -7.25 6.41
CA CYS A 161 -7.92 -6.44 7.15
C CYS A 161 -8.83 -7.29 8.03
N ASP A 162 -9.07 -8.56 7.67
CA ASP A 162 -9.78 -9.54 8.49
C ASP A 162 -8.88 -10.13 9.62
N GLY A 163 -7.60 -9.75 9.68
CA GLY A 163 -6.64 -10.32 10.63
C GLY A 163 -6.08 -11.68 10.22
N ILE A 164 -6.27 -12.09 8.98
CA ILE A 164 -5.78 -13.38 8.44
C ILE A 164 -4.48 -13.13 7.69
N GLY A 165 -3.42 -13.89 8.01
CA GLY A 165 -2.14 -13.93 7.32
C GLY A 165 -0.96 -13.46 8.16
N ASP A 166 0.10 -14.29 8.19
CA ASP A 166 1.36 -14.06 8.89
C ASP A 166 2.54 -13.86 7.92
N ALA A 167 2.33 -14.23 6.67
CA ALA A 167 3.26 -13.98 5.57
C ALA A 167 2.48 -13.74 4.27
N ILE A 168 3.08 -13.01 3.33
CA ILE A 168 2.47 -12.71 2.03
C ILE A 168 3.45 -12.99 0.89
N LEU A 169 2.93 -13.55 -0.20
CA LEU A 169 3.64 -13.74 -1.46
C LEU A 169 2.84 -13.07 -2.58
N VAL A 170 3.39 -11.99 -3.13
CA VAL A 170 2.88 -11.34 -4.34
C VAL A 170 3.68 -11.85 -5.52
N ARG A 171 3.02 -12.48 -6.47
CA ARG A 171 3.62 -12.94 -7.72
C ARG A 171 3.82 -11.76 -8.66
N GLY A 172 4.80 -11.83 -9.51
CA GLY A 172 5.15 -10.75 -10.44
C GLY A 172 6.57 -10.98 -10.95
N GLU A 173 6.75 -12.06 -11.69
CA GLU A 173 8.08 -12.52 -12.15
C GLU A 173 8.74 -11.56 -13.13
N GLU A 174 7.95 -10.78 -13.86
CA GLU A 174 8.46 -9.82 -14.84
C GLU A 174 9.05 -8.57 -14.19
N ALA A 175 8.49 -8.14 -13.05
CA ALA A 175 8.92 -6.95 -12.33
C ALA A 175 9.11 -7.20 -10.82
N PRO A 176 10.08 -8.01 -10.38
CA PRO A 176 10.21 -8.48 -9.01
C PRO A 176 10.41 -7.34 -7.98
N GLY A 177 11.07 -6.26 -8.37
CA GLY A 177 11.22 -5.07 -7.52
C GLY A 177 9.91 -4.32 -7.31
N GLN A 178 9.01 -4.34 -8.28
CA GLN A 178 7.67 -3.74 -8.15
C GLN A 178 6.77 -4.62 -7.29
N SER A 179 6.79 -5.93 -7.47
CA SER A 179 6.03 -6.88 -6.65
C SER A 179 6.44 -6.82 -5.18
N LEU A 180 7.73 -6.70 -4.91
CA LEU A 180 8.25 -6.52 -3.55
C LEU A 180 7.76 -5.20 -2.93
N ARG A 181 7.81 -4.09 -3.66
CA ARG A 181 7.24 -2.81 -3.20
C ARG A 181 5.74 -2.90 -2.98
N LEU A 182 5.03 -3.60 -3.86
CA LEU A 182 3.59 -3.80 -3.74
C LEU A 182 3.26 -4.58 -2.47
N SER A 183 4.00 -5.64 -2.15
CA SER A 183 3.85 -6.40 -0.91
C SER A 183 3.92 -5.47 0.31
N TYR A 184 4.94 -4.64 0.43
CA TYR A 184 5.09 -3.69 1.53
C TYR A 184 3.98 -2.62 1.55
N ASN A 185 3.54 -2.13 0.40
CA ASN A 185 2.45 -1.16 0.32
C ASN A 185 1.11 -1.76 0.76
N ILE A 186 0.83 -3.02 0.40
CA ILE A 186 -0.35 -3.75 0.86
C ILE A 186 -0.33 -3.92 2.39
N LEU A 187 0.82 -4.33 2.95
CA LEU A 187 0.97 -4.46 4.40
C LEU A 187 0.72 -3.14 5.14
N GLN A 188 1.23 -2.02 4.62
CA GLN A 188 1.00 -0.71 5.22
C GLN A 188 -0.45 -0.25 5.05
N ALA A 189 -1.05 -0.44 3.88
CA ALA A 189 -2.43 -0.06 3.63
C ALA A 189 -3.43 -0.85 4.52
N ALA A 190 -3.14 -2.12 4.77
CA ALA A 190 -3.91 -2.96 5.68
C ALA A 190 -3.59 -2.71 7.17
N GLY A 191 -2.65 -1.83 7.50
CA GLY A 191 -2.22 -1.57 8.88
C GLY A 191 -1.45 -2.73 9.54
N SER A 192 -1.14 -3.79 8.79
CA SER A 192 -0.48 -4.99 9.33
C SER A 192 1.02 -4.79 9.59
N ARG A 193 1.64 -3.86 8.88
CA ARG A 193 3.04 -3.49 9.06
C ARG A 193 3.32 -2.09 8.58
N ILE A 194 3.81 -1.22 9.47
CA ILE A 194 4.19 0.15 9.15
C ILE A 194 5.70 0.19 8.90
N PHE A 195 6.13 0.67 7.73
CA PHE A 195 7.55 0.70 7.35
C PHE A 195 8.01 2.05 6.78
N LYS A 196 7.09 2.98 6.54
CA LYS A 196 7.36 4.36 6.11
C LYS A 196 6.42 5.32 6.81
N THR A 197 6.61 6.63 6.63
CA THR A 197 5.66 7.65 7.09
C THR A 197 4.32 7.44 6.40
N ASP A 198 3.24 7.55 7.15
CA ASP A 198 1.87 7.52 6.64
C ASP A 198 1.33 8.94 6.49
N TYR A 199 0.63 9.21 5.40
CA TYR A 199 0.08 10.53 5.09
C TYR A 199 -1.41 10.46 4.85
N VAL A 200 -2.16 11.28 5.59
CA VAL A 200 -3.59 11.48 5.38
C VAL A 200 -3.80 12.89 4.85
N ALA A 201 -4.12 13.01 3.57
CA ALA A 201 -4.39 14.30 2.95
C ALA A 201 -5.88 14.45 2.65
N CYS A 202 -6.45 15.64 2.89
CA CYS A 202 -7.83 15.90 2.54
C CYS A 202 -8.02 15.94 1.02
N PRO A 203 -9.24 15.62 0.51
CA PRO A 203 -9.50 15.55 -0.93
C PRO A 203 -9.52 16.92 -1.64
N SER A 204 -9.26 18.01 -0.94
CA SER A 204 -9.35 19.39 -1.40
C SER A 204 -10.78 19.80 -1.79
N CYS A 205 -11.32 20.77 -1.10
CA CYS A 205 -12.61 21.39 -1.41
C CYS A 205 -12.43 22.90 -1.57
N GLY A 206 -13.49 23.64 -1.90
CA GLY A 206 -13.46 25.10 -2.04
C GLY A 206 -13.06 25.89 -0.79
N ARG A 207 -12.83 25.22 0.35
CA ARG A 207 -12.37 25.81 1.62
C ARG A 207 -10.88 25.60 1.87
N THR A 208 -10.16 24.95 0.96
CA THR A 208 -8.71 24.73 1.09
C THR A 208 -7.98 26.07 1.00
N LEU A 209 -7.10 26.33 1.99
CA LEU A 209 -6.47 27.64 2.21
C LEU A 209 -5.05 27.76 1.63
N PHE A 210 -4.52 26.67 1.07
CA PHE A 210 -3.19 26.57 0.46
C PHE A 210 -3.19 25.55 -0.69
N ASN A 211 -2.14 25.50 -1.50
CA ASN A 211 -2.00 24.45 -2.51
C ASN A 211 -1.66 23.11 -1.87
N LEU A 212 -2.66 22.23 -1.78
CA LEU A 212 -2.55 20.96 -1.08
C LEU A 212 -1.51 20.02 -1.72
N GLN A 213 -1.43 19.99 -3.05
CA GLN A 213 -0.51 19.08 -3.75
C GLN A 213 0.95 19.46 -3.52
N THR A 214 1.31 20.74 -3.70
CA THR A 214 2.68 21.22 -3.50
C THR A 214 3.10 21.15 -2.04
N THR A 215 2.20 21.47 -1.12
CA THR A 215 2.45 21.39 0.33
C THR A 215 2.64 19.93 0.75
N THR A 216 1.80 19.01 0.27
CA THR A 216 1.95 17.57 0.54
C THR A 216 3.28 17.05 0.00
N ALA A 217 3.70 17.46 -1.20
CA ALA A 217 4.99 17.07 -1.76
C ALA A 217 6.17 17.58 -0.91
N ARG A 218 6.12 18.84 -0.43
CA ARG A 218 7.15 19.42 0.46
C ARG A 218 7.22 18.67 1.79
N ILE A 219 6.08 18.41 2.43
CA ILE A 219 6.03 17.66 3.70
C ILE A 219 6.57 16.25 3.49
N LYS A 220 6.16 15.54 2.43
CA LYS A 220 6.69 14.22 2.09
C LYS A 220 8.20 14.23 1.89
N ALA A 221 8.73 15.18 1.14
CA ALA A 221 10.17 15.29 0.93
C ALA A 221 10.96 15.47 2.23
N ALA A 222 10.39 16.18 3.21
CA ALA A 222 11.01 16.45 4.50
C ALA A 222 10.87 15.30 5.52
N THR A 223 9.85 14.43 5.40
CA THR A 223 9.46 13.51 6.49
C THR A 223 9.33 12.05 6.06
N LEU A 224 9.57 11.70 4.79
CA LEU A 224 9.36 10.33 4.26
C LEU A 224 10.14 9.23 5.02
N HIS A 225 11.24 9.59 5.64
CA HIS A 225 12.11 8.69 6.41
C HIS A 225 11.60 8.37 7.83
N LEU A 226 10.53 9.05 8.30
CA LEU A 226 9.99 8.88 9.65
C LEU A 226 9.05 7.67 9.71
N LYS A 227 9.60 6.49 9.94
CA LYS A 227 8.81 5.26 10.03
C LYS A 227 7.86 5.28 11.21
N GLY A 228 6.63 4.86 10.96
CA GLY A 228 5.61 4.76 12.00
C GLY A 228 5.02 6.08 12.47
N VAL A 229 5.37 7.19 11.81
CA VAL A 229 4.76 8.50 12.05
C VAL A 229 3.62 8.71 11.05
N LYS A 230 2.46 9.12 11.53
CA LYS A 230 1.28 9.45 10.73
C LYS A 230 1.07 10.96 10.70
N ILE A 231 1.13 11.56 9.52
CA ILE A 231 1.01 13.01 9.33
C ILE A 231 -0.24 13.32 8.52
N ALA A 232 -1.13 14.13 9.08
CA ALA A 232 -2.31 14.65 8.41
C ALA A 232 -2.05 16.01 7.77
N ILE A 233 -2.54 16.20 6.54
CA ILE A 233 -2.42 17.44 5.76
C ILE A 233 -3.83 17.87 5.36
N MET A 234 -4.39 18.85 6.10
CA MET A 234 -5.78 19.27 6.00
C MET A 234 -5.88 20.69 5.48
N GLY A 235 -6.64 20.89 4.43
CA GLY A 235 -6.78 22.18 3.76
C GLY A 235 -7.46 23.26 4.58
N CYS A 236 -8.28 22.90 5.60
CA CYS A 236 -8.96 23.85 6.48
C CYS A 236 -9.31 23.24 7.85
N ILE A 237 -9.65 24.11 8.80
CA ILE A 237 -10.03 23.73 10.18
C ILE A 237 -11.45 23.14 10.30
N VAL A 238 -12.28 23.20 9.26
CA VAL A 238 -13.71 22.84 9.38
C VAL A 238 -13.89 21.34 9.56
N ASN A 239 -13.37 20.53 8.63
CA ASN A 239 -13.46 19.08 8.70
C ASN A 239 -12.12 18.44 9.13
N GLY A 240 -11.00 19.14 8.90
CA GLY A 240 -9.66 18.65 9.13
C GLY A 240 -9.43 17.97 10.47
N PRO A 241 -9.78 18.60 11.61
CA PRO A 241 -9.59 17.99 12.94
C PRO A 241 -10.34 16.66 13.14
N GLY A 242 -11.49 16.47 12.48
CA GLY A 242 -12.24 15.21 12.50
C GLY A 242 -11.60 14.14 11.63
N GLU A 243 -11.20 14.53 10.42
CA GLU A 243 -10.63 13.62 9.42
C GLU A 243 -9.20 13.15 9.78
N MET A 244 -8.50 13.89 10.64
CA MET A 244 -7.14 13.54 11.08
C MET A 244 -7.07 12.82 12.43
N ALA A 245 -8.18 12.30 12.93
CA ALA A 245 -8.32 11.80 14.30
C ALA A 245 -7.23 10.81 14.76
N ASP A 246 -6.68 10.03 13.83
CA ASP A 246 -5.68 9.00 14.11
C ASP A 246 -4.25 9.43 13.74
N ALA A 247 -4.03 10.68 13.34
CA ALA A 247 -2.70 11.16 12.99
C ALA A 247 -1.91 11.56 14.23
N ASP A 248 -0.58 11.30 14.21
CA ASP A 248 0.32 11.79 15.28
C ASP A 248 0.46 13.31 15.20
N PHE A 249 0.59 13.84 13.98
CA PHE A 249 0.77 15.28 13.72
C PHE A 249 -0.17 15.76 12.62
N GLY A 250 -0.61 17.01 12.73
CA GLY A 250 -1.48 17.64 11.75
C GLY A 250 -0.93 18.98 11.25
N TYR A 251 -0.98 19.16 9.93
CA TYR A 251 -0.75 20.42 9.24
C TYR A 251 -2.11 20.90 8.69
N VAL A 252 -2.70 21.93 9.27
CA VAL A 252 -4.08 22.31 9.02
C VAL A 252 -4.18 23.79 8.65
N GLY A 253 -4.80 24.12 7.51
CA GLY A 253 -5.05 25.48 7.10
C GLY A 253 -5.95 26.21 8.10
N GLY A 254 -5.45 27.26 8.74
CA GLY A 254 -6.17 28.05 9.76
C GLY A 254 -6.85 29.29 9.20
N ALA A 255 -6.12 30.03 8.36
CA ALA A 255 -6.56 31.23 7.65
C ALA A 255 -5.75 31.37 6.35
N PRO A 256 -6.12 32.26 5.41
CA PRO A 256 -5.32 32.49 4.20
C PRO A 256 -3.85 32.76 4.53
N GLY A 257 -2.92 31.95 3.98
CA GLY A 257 -1.49 32.03 4.22
C GLY A 257 -1.04 31.67 5.66
N LYS A 258 -1.93 31.11 6.49
CA LYS A 258 -1.67 30.72 7.88
C LYS A 258 -2.05 29.27 8.11
N VAL A 259 -1.24 28.60 8.89
CA VAL A 259 -1.37 27.18 9.23
C VAL A 259 -1.37 27.00 10.76
N ASN A 260 -2.15 26.03 11.21
CA ASN A 260 -2.10 25.55 12.59
C ASN A 260 -1.48 24.15 12.61
N LEU A 261 -0.62 23.86 13.57
CA LEU A 261 -0.04 22.54 13.77
C LEU A 261 -0.70 21.85 14.98
N TYR A 262 -0.91 20.56 14.81
CA TYR A 262 -1.60 19.71 15.78
C TYR A 262 -0.69 18.56 16.23
N VAL A 263 -0.91 18.12 17.47
CA VAL A 263 -0.44 16.84 18.00
C VAL A 263 -1.66 16.00 18.34
N GLY A 264 -1.84 14.90 17.63
CA GLY A 264 -3.12 14.19 17.66
C GLY A 264 -4.27 15.12 17.27
N LYS A 265 -5.26 15.23 18.13
CA LYS A 265 -6.45 16.10 17.93
C LYS A 265 -6.27 17.52 18.49
N THR A 266 -5.15 17.82 19.17
CA THR A 266 -4.96 19.07 19.90
C THR A 266 -4.14 20.07 19.08
N PRO A 267 -4.66 21.26 18.77
CA PRO A 267 -3.87 22.32 18.15
C PRO A 267 -2.85 22.86 19.16
N VAL A 268 -1.58 22.90 18.77
CA VAL A 268 -0.47 23.30 19.66
C VAL A 268 0.28 24.54 19.19
N LYS A 269 0.31 24.79 17.87
CA LYS A 269 0.90 26.00 17.30
C LYS A 269 -0.09 26.63 16.33
N PHE A 270 -0.25 27.96 16.42
CA PHE A 270 -1.31 28.68 15.69
C PHE A 270 -0.73 29.76 14.79
N ASN A 271 -1.44 30.07 13.71
CA ASN A 271 -1.17 31.21 12.83
C ASN A 271 0.25 31.26 12.25
N ILE A 272 0.86 30.11 12.04
CA ILE A 272 2.21 30.00 11.45
C ILE A 272 2.13 30.42 9.99
N PRO A 273 3.04 31.28 9.49
CA PRO A 273 3.13 31.56 8.07
C PRO A 273 3.35 30.28 7.26
N GLU A 274 2.65 30.11 6.15
CA GLU A 274 2.74 28.90 5.31
C GLU A 274 4.18 28.59 4.88
N LEU A 275 4.99 29.61 4.63
CA LEU A 275 6.39 29.46 4.23
C LEU A 275 7.25 28.76 5.30
N GLU A 276 6.97 29.00 6.58
CA GLU A 276 7.70 28.42 7.71
C GLU A 276 7.07 27.12 8.24
N ALA A 277 5.83 26.84 7.85
CA ALA A 277 5.01 25.83 8.51
C ALA A 277 5.56 24.41 8.37
N VAL A 278 6.30 24.09 7.30
CA VAL A 278 6.94 22.77 7.13
C VAL A 278 8.12 22.62 8.10
N ASP A 279 8.93 23.64 8.26
CA ASP A 279 10.06 23.63 9.21
C ASP A 279 9.56 23.55 10.66
N ARG A 280 8.50 24.30 10.97
CA ARG A 280 7.85 24.24 12.29
C ARG A 280 7.19 22.88 12.57
N LEU A 281 6.71 22.18 11.54
CA LEU A 281 6.23 20.81 11.67
C LEU A 281 7.38 19.85 12.02
N GLN A 282 8.53 19.99 11.36
CA GLN A 282 9.72 19.18 11.67
C GLN A 282 10.17 19.42 13.12
N ASP A 283 10.21 20.70 13.57
CA ASP A 283 10.56 21.04 14.96
C ASP A 283 9.57 20.42 15.94
N LEU A 284 8.27 20.46 15.63
CA LEU A 284 7.23 19.85 16.46
C LEU A 284 7.41 18.33 16.57
N ILE A 285 7.76 17.65 15.47
CA ILE A 285 8.04 16.22 15.47
C ILE A 285 9.29 15.91 16.33
N ARG A 286 10.32 16.76 16.30
CA ARG A 286 11.51 16.66 17.16
C ARG A 286 11.16 16.88 18.65
N GLU A 287 10.38 17.92 18.96
CA GLU A 287 9.91 18.22 20.31
C GLU A 287 9.19 17.02 20.96
N HIS A 288 8.52 16.19 20.14
CA HIS A 288 7.81 15.00 20.59
C HIS A 288 8.60 13.70 20.48
N GLY A 289 9.90 13.75 20.20
CA GLY A 289 10.78 12.58 20.17
C GLY A 289 10.50 11.58 19.03
N LYS A 290 9.75 12.01 17.99
CA LYS A 290 9.41 11.18 16.82
C LYS A 290 10.31 11.45 15.63
N TRP A 291 11.27 12.36 15.75
CA TRP A 291 12.22 12.65 14.69
C TRP A 291 13.37 11.65 14.69
N VAL A 292 13.71 11.15 13.51
CA VAL A 292 14.91 10.37 13.23
C VAL A 292 15.66 11.12 12.13
N GLU A 293 16.97 11.23 12.21
CA GLU A 293 17.73 11.88 11.14
C GLU A 293 17.64 11.08 9.83
N PRO A 294 17.47 11.75 8.69
CA PRO A 294 17.43 11.07 7.40
C PRO A 294 18.75 10.31 7.18
N PRO A 295 18.69 9.11 6.56
CA PRO A 295 19.88 8.38 6.22
C PRO A 295 20.77 9.26 5.32
N ALA A 296 22.08 9.23 5.56
CA ALA A 296 23.04 9.96 4.73
C ALA A 296 22.79 9.61 3.25
N PRO A 297 22.80 10.60 2.34
CA PRO A 297 22.66 10.31 0.93
C PRO A 297 23.74 9.31 0.52
N VAL A 298 23.32 8.14 0.02
CA VAL A 298 24.26 7.18 -0.57
C VAL A 298 24.93 7.92 -1.71
N ALA A 299 26.22 8.23 -1.56
CA ALA A 299 26.98 8.89 -2.61
C ALA A 299 26.74 8.13 -3.91
N ALA A 300 26.17 8.82 -4.90
CA ALA A 300 26.02 8.27 -6.23
C ALA A 300 27.44 7.87 -6.68
N ALA A 301 27.73 6.58 -6.65
CA ALA A 301 28.95 6.07 -7.24
C ALA A 301 28.86 6.49 -8.71
N ALA A 302 29.75 7.39 -9.08
CA ALA A 302 29.94 7.83 -10.45
C ALA A 302 30.09 6.58 -11.32
N LEU A 303 29.20 6.43 -12.28
CA LEU A 303 29.33 5.50 -13.40
C LEU A 303 30.28 6.13 -14.43
#